data_596de7b2038945d007e19ce21c810d11
#
_entry.id   596de7b2038945d007e19ce21c810d11
#
_cell.length_a   1.000
_cell.length_b   1.000
_cell.length_c   1.000
_cell.angle_alpha   90.00
_cell.angle_beta   90.00
_cell.angle_gamma   90.00
#
_symmetry.space_group_name_H-M   'P 1'
#
loop_
_entity.id
_entity.type
_entity.pdbx_description
1 polymer ?
#
loop_
_entity_poly.entity_id
_entity_poly.type
_entity_poly.pdbx_seq_one_letter_code
_entity_poly.pdbx_strand_id
1 'polypeptide(L)'
;ARLVDYHHAGTHIDNRIVKLKQLDGGKVWQQMNRLFFGQMRNAYAVIVTYKKAIPPVPEPVTIPDTALLVPEPVVETVEIVPDTVAVTEPVIPEAKEWMRRLHLKTNTLGWGLAIVNVAVEVDLAKHWSLTLPVYYSAWDYFKSTVKFRTFAIQPEFRYWFSERNDGFFAGAHFGLAYYNLATNGDYRYQDHNRRSPAPGGGVNVGYRLPISKNNRWWLEFSLGAGAYPLHYDKFHNTPHTKDGLLVESVKKTYWGIDQAAVSFSYSFDLKRKGGKQ
;
A
#
# COMPACT_ATOMS: atom_id res chain seq x y z
N ALA A 1 3.50 31.93 -19.05
CA ALA A 1 3.41 30.51 -18.72
C ALA A 1 2.00 30.03 -19.10
N ARG A 2 1.89 29.26 -20.19
CA ARG A 2 0.63 28.64 -20.58
C ARG A 2 0.29 27.59 -19.53
N LEU A 3 -0.83 27.76 -18.82
CA LEU A 3 -1.52 26.67 -18.16
C LEU A 3 -1.87 25.65 -19.24
N VAL A 4 -1.33 24.46 -19.14
CA VAL A 4 -1.74 23.34 -19.97
C VAL A 4 -3.15 23.00 -19.52
N ASP A 5 -4.14 23.38 -20.29
CA ASP A 5 -5.51 22.94 -20.13
C ASP A 5 -5.53 21.43 -20.38
N TYR A 6 -5.68 20.66 -19.32
CA TYR A 6 -6.03 19.25 -19.47
C TYR A 6 -7.46 19.20 -19.99
N HIS A 7 -7.62 19.11 -21.28
CA HIS A 7 -8.88 18.77 -21.91
C HIS A 7 -9.21 17.31 -21.60
N HIS A 8 -9.95 17.10 -20.53
CA HIS A 8 -10.84 15.96 -20.48
C HIS A 8 -12.05 16.33 -21.34
N ALA A 9 -12.30 15.54 -22.37
CA ALA A 9 -13.48 15.70 -23.20
C ALA A 9 -14.74 15.75 -22.31
N GLY A 10 -15.43 16.90 -22.27
CA GLY A 10 -16.64 17.10 -21.49
C GLY A 10 -16.50 17.86 -20.17
N THR A 11 -15.35 18.43 -19.84
CA THR A 11 -15.20 19.21 -18.62
C THR A 11 -15.76 20.61 -18.77
N HIS A 12 -16.83 20.90 -18.05
CA HIS A 12 -17.13 22.25 -17.61
C HIS A 12 -15.91 22.76 -16.81
N ILE A 13 -15.29 23.83 -17.29
CA ILE A 13 -14.31 24.60 -16.51
C ILE A 13 -15.00 24.92 -15.19
N ASP A 14 -14.45 24.45 -14.06
CA ASP A 14 -15.06 24.67 -12.76
C ASP A 14 -15.14 26.18 -12.50
N ASN A 15 -16.35 26.74 -12.58
CA ASN A 15 -16.60 28.15 -12.39
C ASN A 15 -16.04 28.69 -11.06
N ARG A 16 -15.74 27.79 -10.09
CA ARG A 16 -15.08 28.13 -8.83
C ARG A 16 -13.65 28.56 -9.00
N ILE A 17 -12.89 27.94 -9.90
CA ILE A 17 -11.51 28.31 -10.19
C ILE A 17 -11.49 29.69 -10.88
N VAL A 18 -12.41 29.94 -11.80
CA VAL A 18 -12.52 31.23 -12.45
C VAL A 18 -12.86 32.34 -11.44
N LYS A 19 -13.84 32.11 -10.56
CA LYS A 19 -14.20 33.04 -9.49
C LYS A 19 -13.05 33.28 -8.52
N LEU A 20 -12.31 32.22 -8.16
CA LEU A 20 -11.14 32.32 -7.28
C LEU A 20 -10.03 33.17 -7.91
N LYS A 21 -9.79 33.01 -9.21
CA LYS A 21 -8.82 33.82 -9.98
C LYS A 21 -9.22 35.29 -10.09
N GLN A 22 -10.49 35.60 -10.03
CA GLN A 22 -11.04 36.96 -10.13
C GLN A 22 -11.26 37.64 -8.76
N LEU A 23 -11.18 36.88 -7.67
CA LEU A 23 -11.43 37.37 -6.32
C LEU A 23 -10.47 38.53 -5.99
N ASP A 24 -11.03 39.67 -5.56
CA ASP A 24 -10.28 40.89 -5.24
C ASP A 24 -9.31 41.34 -6.36
N GLY A 25 -9.80 41.35 -7.60
CA GLY A 25 -9.00 41.76 -8.76
C GLY A 25 -7.79 40.85 -9.01
N GLY A 26 -7.82 39.59 -8.54
CA GLY A 26 -6.75 38.61 -8.73
C GLY A 26 -5.66 38.65 -7.66
N LYS A 27 -5.72 39.57 -6.69
CA LYS A 27 -4.70 39.69 -5.63
C LYS A 27 -4.61 38.43 -4.77
N VAL A 28 -5.76 37.85 -4.41
CA VAL A 28 -5.82 36.62 -3.62
C VAL A 28 -5.15 35.47 -4.37
N TRP A 29 -5.42 35.33 -5.66
CA TRP A 29 -4.79 34.31 -6.50
C TRP A 29 -3.27 34.50 -6.62
N GLN A 30 -2.81 35.75 -6.78
CA GLN A 30 -1.38 36.05 -6.82
C GLN A 30 -0.69 35.74 -5.49
N GLN A 31 -1.33 36.02 -4.36
CA GLN A 31 -0.81 35.71 -3.04
C GLN A 31 -0.76 34.21 -2.76
N MET A 32 -1.78 33.46 -3.18
CA MET A 32 -1.77 32.00 -3.14
C MET A 32 -0.66 31.40 -4.01
N ASN A 33 -0.47 31.90 -5.21
CA ASN A 33 0.64 31.49 -6.08
C ASN A 33 2.01 31.74 -5.44
N ARG A 34 2.16 32.86 -4.77
CA ARG A 34 3.43 33.25 -4.11
C ARG A 34 3.73 32.39 -2.89
N LEU A 35 2.71 32.11 -2.07
CA LEU A 35 2.89 31.44 -0.77
C LEU A 35 2.88 29.92 -0.87
N PHE A 36 2.07 29.35 -1.76
CA PHE A 36 1.85 27.91 -1.82
C PHE A 36 2.36 27.26 -3.09
N PHE A 37 2.09 27.84 -4.26
CA PHE A 37 2.47 27.20 -5.52
C PHE A 37 3.94 27.38 -5.89
N GLY A 38 4.64 28.34 -5.28
CA GLY A 38 6.09 28.50 -5.43
C GLY A 38 6.87 27.28 -4.94
N GLN A 39 6.42 26.67 -3.85
CA GLN A 39 7.02 25.46 -3.29
C GLN A 39 6.56 24.17 -3.99
N MET A 40 5.38 24.16 -4.59
CA MET A 40 4.86 23.02 -5.34
C MET A 40 5.44 22.87 -6.75
N ARG A 41 6.18 23.85 -7.26
CA ARG A 41 6.84 23.80 -8.58
C ARG A 41 7.98 22.78 -8.68
N ASN A 42 8.39 22.18 -7.59
CA ASN A 42 9.49 21.21 -7.54
C ASN A 42 9.02 19.75 -7.58
N ALA A 43 7.82 19.47 -8.08
CA ALA A 43 7.45 18.10 -8.41
C ALA A 43 8.21 17.66 -9.66
N TYR A 44 9.33 16.99 -9.46
CA TYR A 44 10.08 16.34 -10.54
C TYR A 44 9.41 15.01 -10.85
N ALA A 45 8.87 14.87 -12.05
CA ALA A 45 8.53 13.55 -12.57
C ALA A 45 9.83 12.87 -13.05
N VAL A 46 10.32 11.91 -12.30
CA VAL A 46 11.44 11.07 -12.75
C VAL A 46 10.87 9.99 -13.65
N ILE A 47 11.00 10.17 -14.95
CA ILE A 47 10.66 9.13 -15.94
C ILE A 47 11.90 8.24 -16.08
N VAL A 48 11.87 7.05 -15.48
CA VAL A 48 12.90 6.03 -15.70
C VAL A 48 12.54 5.28 -16.98
N THR A 49 13.23 5.61 -18.08
CA THR A 49 13.12 4.85 -19.32
C THR A 49 14.07 3.66 -19.28
N TYR A 50 13.51 2.48 -19.22
CA TYR A 50 14.27 1.23 -19.43
C TYR A 50 14.58 1.07 -20.91
N LYS A 51 15.83 1.20 -21.29
CA LYS A 51 16.30 0.67 -22.57
C LYS A 51 16.61 -0.81 -22.33
N LYS A 52 15.68 -1.70 -22.68
CA LYS A 52 15.91 -3.14 -22.65
C LYS A 52 17.08 -3.42 -23.59
N ALA A 53 18.23 -3.77 -23.04
CA ALA A 53 19.35 -4.27 -23.85
C ALA A 53 18.87 -5.56 -24.53
N ILE A 54 18.70 -5.50 -25.84
CA ILE A 54 18.48 -6.69 -26.65
C ILE A 54 19.84 -7.41 -26.63
N PRO A 55 19.92 -8.65 -26.14
CA PRO A 55 21.17 -9.42 -26.24
C PRO A 55 21.53 -9.51 -27.72
N PRO A 56 22.84 -9.35 -28.08
CA PRO A 56 23.24 -9.47 -29.45
C PRO A 56 22.82 -10.83 -29.98
N VAL A 57 22.16 -10.83 -31.13
CA VAL A 57 21.82 -12.03 -31.86
C VAL A 57 23.17 -12.71 -32.17
N PRO A 58 23.38 -13.97 -31.80
CA PRO A 58 24.62 -14.64 -32.16
C PRO A 58 24.71 -14.69 -33.69
N GLU A 59 25.80 -14.16 -34.23
CA GLU A 59 26.09 -14.24 -35.66
C GLU A 59 26.10 -15.70 -36.07
N PRO A 60 25.56 -16.07 -37.24
CA PRO A 60 25.62 -17.43 -37.73
C PRO A 60 27.08 -17.79 -37.94
N VAL A 61 27.54 -18.80 -37.21
CA VAL A 61 28.85 -19.39 -37.38
C VAL A 61 28.90 -20.01 -38.78
N THR A 62 29.57 -19.34 -39.70
CA THR A 62 29.91 -19.90 -41.02
C THR A 62 30.93 -20.97 -40.77
N ILE A 63 30.56 -22.22 -40.91
CA ILE A 63 31.45 -23.37 -40.92
C ILE A 63 32.18 -23.32 -42.27
N PRO A 64 33.50 -23.15 -42.34
CA PRO A 64 34.20 -23.32 -43.59
C PRO A 64 34.21 -24.83 -43.91
N ASP A 65 33.68 -25.12 -45.09
CA ASP A 65 33.73 -26.43 -45.70
C ASP A 65 35.21 -26.65 -46.15
N THR A 66 35.98 -27.39 -45.39
CA THR A 66 37.28 -27.86 -45.82
C THR A 66 37.41 -29.35 -45.53
N ALA A 67 37.33 -30.05 -46.60
CA ALA A 67 37.46 -31.47 -46.69
C ALA A 67 38.77 -32.02 -46.12
N LEU A 68 38.64 -33.16 -45.45
CA LEU A 68 39.53 -34.34 -45.52
C LEU A 68 41.05 -34.08 -45.43
N LEU A 69 41.61 -34.30 -44.26
CA LEU A 69 42.87 -35.05 -44.09
C LEU A 69 42.85 -35.62 -42.65
N VAL A 70 42.69 -36.93 -42.58
CA VAL A 70 42.87 -37.72 -41.36
C VAL A 70 44.37 -38.00 -41.24
N PRO A 71 45.02 -37.60 -40.17
CA PRO A 71 46.27 -38.22 -39.69
C PRO A 71 45.93 -39.21 -38.56
N GLU A 72 46.57 -40.35 -38.62
CA GLU A 72 46.51 -41.45 -37.66
C GLU A 72 46.82 -41.00 -36.23
N PRO A 73 46.25 -41.69 -35.22
CA PRO A 73 46.47 -41.34 -33.83
C PRO A 73 47.85 -41.77 -33.36
N VAL A 74 48.67 -40.80 -33.02
CA VAL A 74 49.84 -41.02 -32.17
C VAL A 74 49.32 -41.23 -30.75
N VAL A 75 49.44 -42.48 -30.28
CA VAL A 75 49.17 -42.83 -28.89
C VAL A 75 50.34 -42.32 -28.04
N GLU A 76 50.21 -41.13 -27.51
CA GLU A 76 51.09 -40.64 -26.45
C GLU A 76 50.46 -41.05 -25.11
N THR A 77 51.13 -42.00 -24.46
CA THR A 77 50.73 -42.48 -23.12
C THR A 77 51.02 -41.35 -22.11
N VAL A 78 50.00 -40.58 -21.84
CA VAL A 78 50.04 -39.61 -20.73
C VAL A 78 49.69 -40.37 -19.44
N GLU A 79 50.68 -40.50 -18.60
CA GLU A 79 50.58 -41.00 -17.23
C GLU A 79 49.64 -40.09 -16.46
N ILE A 80 48.39 -40.54 -16.19
CA ILE A 80 47.40 -39.81 -15.44
C ILE A 80 47.78 -39.94 -13.95
N VAL A 81 48.42 -38.93 -13.42
CA VAL A 81 48.53 -38.70 -11.98
C VAL A 81 47.13 -38.31 -11.51
N PRO A 82 46.48 -39.03 -10.61
CA PRO A 82 45.17 -38.62 -10.08
C PRO A 82 45.39 -37.43 -9.15
N ASP A 83 45.29 -36.23 -9.75
CA ASP A 83 45.15 -35.02 -8.96
C ASP A 83 43.72 -35.04 -8.40
N THR A 84 43.59 -35.43 -7.14
CA THR A 84 42.31 -35.43 -6.42
C THR A 84 41.88 -33.99 -6.23
N VAL A 85 41.33 -33.38 -7.27
CA VAL A 85 40.58 -32.13 -7.14
C VAL A 85 39.37 -32.50 -6.31
N ALA A 86 39.42 -32.15 -5.03
CA ALA A 86 38.26 -32.18 -4.16
C ALA A 86 37.17 -31.31 -4.84
N VAL A 87 36.24 -31.96 -5.50
CA VAL A 87 35.00 -31.32 -5.99
C VAL A 87 34.29 -30.89 -4.74
N THR A 88 34.52 -29.64 -4.34
CA THR A 88 33.66 -28.99 -3.34
C THR A 88 32.28 -28.96 -3.94
N GLU A 89 31.40 -29.83 -3.49
CA GLU A 89 30.00 -29.75 -3.81
C GLU A 89 29.55 -28.30 -3.60
N PRO A 90 28.83 -27.69 -4.56
CA PRO A 90 28.27 -26.37 -4.34
C PRO A 90 27.43 -26.45 -3.10
N VAL A 91 27.81 -25.69 -2.05
CA VAL A 91 27.01 -25.51 -0.84
C VAL A 91 25.73 -24.86 -1.30
N ILE A 92 24.72 -25.67 -1.61
CA ILE A 92 23.37 -25.20 -1.87
C ILE A 92 22.96 -24.55 -0.54
N PRO A 93 22.74 -23.21 -0.50
CA PRO A 93 22.32 -22.58 0.74
C PRO A 93 21.03 -23.28 1.19
N GLU A 94 21.07 -23.91 2.36
CA GLU A 94 19.91 -24.54 2.97
C GLU A 94 18.72 -23.60 2.82
N ALA A 95 17.72 -24.01 2.08
CA ALA A 95 16.48 -23.26 1.90
C ALA A 95 15.91 -23.05 3.31
N LYS A 96 16.05 -21.83 3.81
CA LYS A 96 15.64 -21.45 5.15
C LYS A 96 14.19 -21.88 5.33
N GLU A 97 13.94 -22.88 6.20
CA GLU A 97 12.60 -23.41 6.42
C GLU A 97 11.61 -22.30 6.70
N TRP A 98 10.43 -22.39 6.08
CA TRP A 98 9.36 -21.43 6.32
C TRP A 98 8.97 -21.46 7.80
N MET A 99 9.07 -20.30 8.47
CA MET A 99 8.67 -20.14 9.87
C MET A 99 7.44 -19.26 9.97
N ARG A 100 6.48 -19.70 10.76
CA ARG A 100 5.31 -18.87 11.11
C ARG A 100 5.77 -17.65 11.89
N ARG A 101 5.27 -16.47 11.50
CA ARG A 101 5.56 -15.20 12.16
C ARG A 101 4.30 -14.54 12.66
N LEU A 102 4.48 -13.76 13.71
CA LEU A 102 3.51 -12.79 14.20
C LEU A 102 4.08 -11.39 13.89
N HIS A 103 3.30 -10.55 13.26
CA HIS A 103 3.69 -9.18 12.97
C HIS A 103 2.81 -8.21 13.78
N LEU A 104 3.44 -7.29 14.48
CA LEU A 104 2.77 -6.12 15.07
C LEU A 104 3.00 -4.95 14.15
N LYS A 105 1.91 -4.28 13.73
CA LYS A 105 1.93 -3.27 12.67
C LYS A 105 1.25 -1.98 13.11
N THR A 106 1.68 -0.87 12.52
CA THR A 106 0.99 0.42 12.63
C THR A 106 1.04 1.17 11.30
N ASN A 107 -0.06 1.81 10.93
CA ASN A 107 -0.20 2.60 9.71
C ASN A 107 0.13 4.07 10.00
N THR A 108 1.20 4.58 9.40
CA THR A 108 1.67 5.96 9.61
C THR A 108 0.76 7.00 8.99
N LEU A 109 0.03 6.68 7.91
CA LEU A 109 -0.96 7.60 7.34
C LEU A 109 -2.09 7.87 8.35
N GLY A 110 -2.49 6.84 9.13
CA GLY A 110 -3.44 7.02 10.22
C GLY A 110 -2.92 8.00 11.28
N TRP A 111 -1.67 7.89 11.67
CA TRP A 111 -1.04 8.83 12.62
C TRP A 111 -1.00 10.26 12.08
N GLY A 112 -0.72 10.43 10.78
CA GLY A 112 -0.78 11.74 10.11
C GLY A 112 -2.16 12.38 10.17
N LEU A 113 -3.21 11.56 10.26
CA LEU A 113 -4.60 11.97 10.46
C LEU A 113 -5.03 11.90 11.93
N ALA A 114 -4.10 11.78 12.86
CA ALA A 114 -4.34 11.59 14.29
C ALA A 114 -5.31 10.43 14.60
N ILE A 115 -5.29 9.37 13.80
CA ILE A 115 -6.02 8.12 14.04
C ILE A 115 -5.02 7.11 14.63
N VAL A 116 -5.18 6.81 15.91
CA VAL A 116 -4.40 5.73 16.55
C VAL A 116 -4.79 4.41 15.91
N ASN A 117 -3.81 3.62 15.55
CA ASN A 117 -4.07 2.32 14.94
C ASN A 117 -2.99 1.31 15.29
N VAL A 118 -3.41 0.08 15.38
CA VAL A 118 -2.55 -1.08 15.57
C VAL A 118 -3.13 -2.25 14.79
N ALA A 119 -2.28 -3.07 14.23
CA ALA A 119 -2.70 -4.31 13.58
C ALA A 119 -1.81 -5.47 14.04
N VAL A 120 -2.42 -6.62 14.18
CA VAL A 120 -1.75 -7.90 14.39
C VAL A 120 -1.94 -8.73 13.14
N GLU A 121 -0.84 -9.27 12.60
CA GLU A 121 -0.89 -10.21 11.47
C GLU A 121 -0.19 -11.50 11.84
N VAL A 122 -0.79 -12.61 11.46
CA VAL A 122 -0.26 -13.95 11.68
C VAL A 122 -0.08 -14.65 10.34
N ASP A 123 1.11 -15.16 10.08
CA ASP A 123 1.36 -16.05 8.94
C ASP A 123 0.71 -17.41 9.25
N LEU A 124 -0.33 -17.76 8.49
CA LEU A 124 -1.06 -19.01 8.66
C LEU A 124 -0.36 -20.18 7.96
N ALA A 125 0.11 -19.92 6.75
CA ALA A 125 0.82 -20.88 5.91
C ALA A 125 1.77 -20.12 4.94
N LYS A 126 2.53 -20.86 4.13
CA LYS A 126 3.14 -20.29 2.93
C LYS A 126 2.04 -19.62 2.11
N HIS A 127 2.28 -18.44 1.63
CA HIS A 127 1.35 -17.63 0.85
C HIS A 127 0.11 -17.09 1.59
N TRP A 128 -0.13 -17.40 2.86
CA TRP A 128 -1.36 -16.99 3.53
C TRP A 128 -1.12 -16.32 4.88
N SER A 129 -1.73 -15.18 5.09
CA SER A 129 -1.77 -14.50 6.39
C SER A 129 -3.14 -13.93 6.70
N LEU A 130 -3.39 -13.71 7.97
CA LEU A 130 -4.56 -13.04 8.51
C LEU A 130 -4.11 -11.80 9.28
N THR A 131 -4.67 -10.65 8.94
CA THR A 131 -4.39 -9.36 9.57
C THR A 131 -5.65 -8.83 10.24
N LEU A 132 -5.49 -8.26 11.43
CA LEU A 132 -6.57 -7.59 12.16
C LEU A 132 -6.14 -6.18 12.56
N PRO A 133 -6.38 -5.17 11.74
CA PRO A 133 -6.20 -3.77 12.11
C PRO A 133 -7.38 -3.25 12.91
N VAL A 134 -7.06 -2.41 13.90
CA VAL A 134 -7.99 -1.66 14.73
C VAL A 134 -7.62 -0.20 14.65
N TYR A 135 -8.60 0.67 14.43
CA TYR A 135 -8.46 2.11 14.30
C TYR A 135 -9.28 2.81 15.36
N TYR A 136 -8.73 3.83 15.97
CA TYR A 136 -9.41 4.61 16.99
C TYR A 136 -9.07 6.08 16.90
N SER A 137 -10.09 6.94 16.92
CA SER A 137 -9.98 8.38 17.08
C SER A 137 -11.20 8.89 17.85
N ALA A 138 -10.99 9.65 18.91
CA ALA A 138 -12.06 10.14 19.78
C ALA A 138 -12.07 11.67 19.94
N TRP A 139 -11.21 12.37 19.23
CA TRP A 139 -10.98 13.82 19.43
C TRP A 139 -11.53 14.69 18.32
N ASP A 140 -11.59 15.97 18.62
CA ASP A 140 -11.88 17.04 17.69
C ASP A 140 -10.54 17.71 17.29
N TYR A 141 -10.39 18.13 16.04
CA TYR A 141 -9.16 18.74 15.53
C TYR A 141 -9.26 20.27 15.66
N PHE A 142 -8.44 20.88 16.53
CA PHE A 142 -8.28 22.34 16.67
C PHE A 142 -9.59 23.12 16.89
N LYS A 143 -10.72 22.71 16.32
CA LYS A 143 -12.04 23.33 16.43
C LYS A 143 -13.10 22.27 16.71
N SER A 144 -14.11 22.62 17.49
CA SER A 144 -15.26 21.73 17.79
C SER A 144 -16.07 21.35 16.56
N THR A 145 -15.93 22.07 15.46
CA THR A 145 -16.58 21.84 14.17
C THR A 145 -15.80 20.90 13.24
N VAL A 146 -14.55 20.52 13.61
CA VAL A 146 -13.75 19.56 12.87
C VAL A 146 -13.57 18.30 13.70
N LYS A 147 -14.24 17.22 13.29
CA LYS A 147 -14.27 15.96 14.03
C LYS A 147 -13.96 14.81 13.09
N PHE A 148 -13.09 13.92 13.52
CA PHE A 148 -12.89 12.64 12.88
C PHE A 148 -12.86 11.56 13.96
N ARG A 149 -14.04 11.26 14.52
CA ARG A 149 -14.16 10.25 15.56
C ARG A 149 -14.56 8.95 14.92
N THR A 150 -13.78 7.93 15.14
CA THR A 150 -14.02 6.59 14.57
C THR A 150 -13.53 5.50 15.51
N PHE A 151 -14.24 4.39 15.48
CA PHE A 151 -13.74 3.10 15.92
C PHE A 151 -14.02 2.11 14.80
N ALA A 152 -12.97 1.51 14.25
CA ALA A 152 -13.11 0.56 13.17
C ALA A 152 -12.22 -0.65 13.37
N ILE A 153 -12.72 -1.81 12.92
CA ILE A 153 -11.98 -3.06 12.80
C ILE A 153 -12.12 -3.55 11.37
N GLN A 154 -11.05 -4.12 10.83
CA GLN A 154 -11.02 -4.53 9.41
C GLN A 154 -10.23 -5.82 9.21
N PRO A 155 -10.73 -6.97 9.70
CA PRO A 155 -10.05 -8.24 9.45
C PRO A 155 -9.84 -8.45 7.95
N GLU A 156 -8.63 -8.88 7.59
CA GLU A 156 -8.15 -9.00 6.22
C GLU A 156 -7.42 -10.31 6.04
N PHE A 157 -7.81 -11.08 5.03
CA PHE A 157 -7.17 -12.30 4.61
C PHE A 157 -6.33 -12.05 3.37
N ARG A 158 -5.04 -12.44 3.41
CA ARG A 158 -4.04 -12.10 2.39
C ARG A 158 -3.46 -13.32 1.74
N TYR A 159 -3.28 -13.22 0.43
CA TYR A 159 -2.50 -14.12 -0.38
C TYR A 159 -1.19 -13.45 -0.80
N TRP A 160 -0.08 -14.07 -0.51
CA TRP A 160 1.27 -13.63 -0.86
C TRP A 160 1.77 -14.36 -2.09
N PHE A 161 2.34 -13.62 -3.04
CA PHE A 161 2.93 -14.23 -4.23
C PHE A 161 4.28 -14.91 -3.94
N SER A 162 4.90 -14.57 -2.81
CA SER A 162 6.13 -15.19 -2.29
C SER A 162 5.82 -16.21 -1.21
N GLU A 163 6.57 -17.31 -1.16
CA GLU A 163 6.49 -18.32 -0.09
C GLU A 163 6.91 -17.79 1.30
N ARG A 164 7.55 -16.63 1.37
CA ARG A 164 8.04 -16.03 2.62
C ARG A 164 7.06 -15.06 3.25
N ASN A 165 5.90 -14.86 2.64
CA ASN A 165 4.94 -13.84 3.02
C ASN A 165 5.57 -12.43 3.01
N ASP A 166 6.35 -12.14 1.98
CA ASP A 166 6.95 -10.85 1.64
C ASP A 166 6.65 -10.48 0.19
N GLY A 167 7.05 -9.27 -0.24
CA GLY A 167 6.79 -8.80 -1.60
C GLY A 167 5.33 -8.44 -1.85
N PHE A 168 4.82 -8.77 -3.02
CA PHE A 168 3.45 -8.48 -3.41
C PHE A 168 2.44 -9.40 -2.73
N PHE A 169 1.29 -8.81 -2.40
CA PHE A 169 0.13 -9.54 -1.91
C PHE A 169 -1.18 -8.97 -2.48
N ALA A 170 -2.19 -9.81 -2.48
CA ALA A 170 -3.59 -9.40 -2.68
C ALA A 170 -4.40 -9.88 -1.47
N GLY A 171 -5.40 -9.12 -1.07
CA GLY A 171 -6.20 -9.44 0.09
C GLY A 171 -7.68 -9.15 -0.13
N ALA A 172 -8.48 -9.77 0.72
CA ALA A 172 -9.89 -9.47 0.88
C ALA A 172 -10.14 -9.12 2.34
N HIS A 173 -10.92 -8.08 2.59
CA HIS A 173 -11.20 -7.62 3.93
C HIS A 173 -12.70 -7.41 4.16
N PHE A 174 -13.08 -7.51 5.42
CA PHE A 174 -14.36 -7.08 5.94
C PHE A 174 -14.12 -5.94 6.91
N GLY A 175 -14.94 -4.88 6.83
CA GLY A 175 -14.83 -3.70 7.69
C GLY A 175 -16.08 -3.49 8.52
N LEU A 176 -15.90 -3.01 9.74
CA LEU A 176 -16.97 -2.54 10.61
C LEU A 176 -16.51 -1.22 11.23
N ALA A 177 -17.22 -0.13 10.98
CA ALA A 177 -16.83 1.19 11.45
C ALA A 177 -17.98 1.96 12.08
N TYR A 178 -17.76 2.46 13.30
CA TYR A 178 -18.52 3.56 13.90
C TYR A 178 -17.83 4.87 13.52
N TYR A 179 -18.59 5.90 13.23
CA TYR A 179 -18.02 7.17 12.80
C TYR A 179 -18.86 8.39 13.20
N ASN A 180 -18.16 9.49 13.40
CA ASN A 180 -18.73 10.80 13.59
C ASN A 180 -17.79 11.83 12.99
N LEU A 181 -18.14 12.31 11.81
CA LEU A 181 -17.27 13.08 10.92
C LEU A 181 -17.83 14.47 10.69
N ALA A 182 -16.99 15.48 10.79
CA ALA A 182 -17.27 16.85 10.41
C ALA A 182 -16.00 17.53 9.89
N THR A 183 -16.08 18.22 8.77
CA THR A 183 -14.95 18.86 8.10
C THR A 183 -15.08 20.38 8.08
N ASN A 184 -15.49 20.99 9.20
CA ASN A 184 -15.73 22.43 9.34
C ASN A 184 -16.80 22.99 8.38
N GLY A 185 -17.63 22.12 7.79
CA GLY A 185 -18.81 22.52 7.01
C GLY A 185 -20.05 22.62 7.89
N ASP A 186 -21.17 22.95 7.25
CA ASP A 186 -22.47 23.16 7.93
C ASP A 186 -23.03 21.89 8.53
N TYR A 187 -22.51 20.72 8.14
CA TYR A 187 -23.04 19.43 8.52
C TYR A 187 -22.00 18.50 9.13
N ARG A 188 -22.51 17.67 10.05
CA ARG A 188 -21.83 16.57 10.70
C ARG A 188 -22.55 15.26 10.36
N TYR A 189 -21.80 14.23 10.07
CA TYR A 189 -22.27 12.91 9.68
C TYR A 189 -21.91 11.89 10.76
N GLN A 190 -22.89 11.15 11.25
CA GLN A 190 -22.70 10.18 12.31
C GLN A 190 -23.47 8.91 11.98
N ASP A 191 -22.94 7.77 12.38
CA ASP A 191 -23.67 6.49 12.31
C ASP A 191 -25.05 6.61 12.98
N HIS A 192 -26.07 6.02 12.35
CA HIS A 192 -27.47 6.18 12.77
C HIS A 192 -27.66 5.75 14.21
N ASN A 193 -28.27 6.63 14.99
CA ASN A 193 -28.52 6.44 16.43
C ASN A 193 -27.29 6.09 17.27
N ARG A 194 -26.07 6.34 16.80
CA ARG A 194 -24.79 5.95 17.44
C ARG A 194 -24.69 4.43 17.70
N ARG A 195 -25.42 3.60 16.97
CA ARG A 195 -25.52 2.14 17.18
C ARG A 195 -25.53 1.34 15.89
N SER A 196 -25.47 2.01 14.74
CA SER A 196 -25.51 1.36 13.43
C SER A 196 -24.15 1.50 12.73
N PRO A 197 -23.17 0.68 13.11
CA PRO A 197 -21.87 0.73 12.43
C PRO A 197 -22.04 0.43 10.95
N ALA A 198 -21.16 0.98 10.13
CA ALA A 198 -21.09 0.66 8.71
C ALA A 198 -20.37 -0.68 8.52
N PRO A 199 -21.08 -1.78 8.21
CA PRO A 199 -20.43 -2.99 7.75
C PRO A 199 -20.05 -2.82 6.30
N GLY A 200 -19.00 -3.49 5.86
CA GLY A 200 -18.60 -3.49 4.47
C GLY A 200 -17.48 -4.43 4.20
N GLY A 201 -16.99 -4.43 2.98
CA GLY A 201 -15.85 -5.25 2.61
C GLY A 201 -15.32 -4.85 1.26
N GLY A 202 -14.14 -5.34 0.97
CA GLY A 202 -13.43 -5.01 -0.24
C GLY A 202 -12.24 -5.90 -0.51
N VAL A 203 -11.46 -5.46 -1.46
CA VAL A 203 -10.21 -6.10 -1.86
C VAL A 203 -9.07 -5.09 -1.83
N ASN A 204 -7.88 -5.57 -1.60
CA ASN A 204 -6.69 -4.74 -1.60
C ASN A 204 -5.51 -5.43 -2.30
N VAL A 205 -4.53 -4.62 -2.61
CA VAL A 205 -3.22 -5.05 -3.05
C VAL A 205 -2.15 -4.28 -2.29
N GLY A 206 -0.99 -4.88 -2.14
CA GLY A 206 0.10 -4.22 -1.46
C GLY A 206 1.45 -4.87 -1.72
N TYR A 207 2.45 -4.24 -1.13
CA TYR A 207 3.83 -4.67 -1.22
C TYR A 207 4.54 -4.50 0.12
N ARG A 208 5.21 -5.55 0.59
CA ARG A 208 6.00 -5.56 1.82
C ARG A 208 7.47 -5.77 1.52
N LEU A 209 8.31 -4.97 2.14
CA LEU A 209 9.76 -5.07 2.02
C LEU A 209 10.45 -5.08 3.38
N PRO A 210 11.53 -5.87 3.55
CA PRO A 210 12.33 -5.84 4.76
C PRO A 210 13.18 -4.56 4.78
N ILE A 211 13.23 -3.88 5.92
CA ILE A 211 14.06 -2.69 6.12
C ILE A 211 15.22 -2.94 7.09
N SER A 212 15.30 -4.14 7.66
CA SER A 212 16.40 -4.55 8.54
C SER A 212 17.09 -5.82 8.06
N LYS A 213 18.39 -5.93 8.30
CA LYS A 213 19.20 -7.10 7.91
C LYS A 213 18.73 -8.41 8.57
N ASN A 214 18.12 -8.33 9.73
CA ASN A 214 17.59 -9.50 10.47
C ASN A 214 16.14 -9.85 10.07
N ASN A 215 15.55 -9.17 9.08
CA ASN A 215 14.18 -9.35 8.60
C ASN A 215 13.12 -9.28 9.71
N ARG A 216 13.36 -8.43 10.73
CA ARG A 216 12.38 -8.20 11.81
C ARG A 216 11.55 -6.95 11.58
N TRP A 217 12.14 -5.92 10.97
CA TRP A 217 11.45 -4.69 10.63
C TRP A 217 11.06 -4.67 9.16
N TRP A 218 9.81 -4.28 8.90
CA TRP A 218 9.22 -4.28 7.58
C TRP A 218 8.50 -2.98 7.32
N LEU A 219 8.54 -2.56 6.08
CA LEU A 219 7.72 -1.48 5.53
C LEU A 219 6.72 -2.09 4.55
N GLU A 220 5.46 -1.65 4.63
CA GLU A 220 4.38 -2.18 3.79
C GLU A 220 3.54 -1.04 3.24
N PHE A 221 3.22 -1.13 1.97
CA PHE A 221 2.30 -0.24 1.27
C PHE A 221 1.08 -1.04 0.86
N SER A 222 -0.12 -0.51 1.11
CA SER A 222 -1.35 -1.14 0.66
C SER A 222 -2.37 -0.12 0.22
N LEU A 223 -3.17 -0.52 -0.77
CA LEU A 223 -4.30 0.24 -1.27
C LEU A 223 -5.45 -0.73 -1.53
N GLY A 224 -6.65 -0.35 -1.10
CA GLY A 224 -7.85 -1.15 -1.24
C GLY A 224 -9.05 -0.33 -1.61
N ALA A 225 -10.06 -1.03 -2.13
CA ALA A 225 -11.35 -0.48 -2.45
C ALA A 225 -12.45 -1.46 -2.04
N GLY A 226 -13.56 -0.90 -1.60
CA GLY A 226 -14.67 -1.69 -1.08
C GLY A 226 -16.03 -1.04 -1.22
N ALA A 227 -17.01 -1.74 -0.67
CA ALA A 227 -18.40 -1.32 -0.65
C ALA A 227 -18.95 -1.35 0.79
N TYR A 228 -19.58 -0.25 1.19
CA TYR A 228 -20.12 -0.07 2.54
C TYR A 228 -21.54 0.47 2.46
N PRO A 229 -22.55 -0.30 2.83
CA PRO A 229 -23.90 0.22 3.05
C PRO A 229 -23.88 1.10 4.30
N LEU A 230 -24.04 2.39 4.11
CA LEU A 230 -24.04 3.39 5.16
C LEU A 230 -25.48 3.72 5.57
N HIS A 231 -25.74 3.72 6.86
CA HIS A 231 -26.92 4.33 7.45
C HIS A 231 -26.45 5.39 8.44
N TYR A 232 -26.67 6.67 8.12
CA TYR A 232 -26.14 7.76 8.91
C TYR A 232 -27.17 8.88 9.11
N ASP A 233 -26.96 9.61 10.20
CA ASP A 233 -27.68 10.81 10.53
C ASP A 233 -26.82 12.03 10.19
N LYS A 234 -27.44 13.01 9.52
CA LYS A 234 -26.87 14.29 9.19
C LYS A 234 -27.37 15.33 10.16
N PHE A 235 -26.49 16.00 10.86
CA PHE A 235 -26.77 17.03 11.84
C PHE A 235 -26.18 18.37 11.42
N HIS A 236 -26.78 19.47 11.89
CA HIS A 236 -26.09 20.76 11.83
C HIS A 236 -24.82 20.72 12.68
N ASN A 237 -23.73 21.19 12.11
CA ASN A 237 -22.41 21.23 12.77
C ASN A 237 -22.21 22.58 13.48
N THR A 238 -22.87 22.73 14.63
CA THR A 238 -22.85 23.97 15.40
C THR A 238 -21.67 23.97 16.38
N PRO A 239 -20.88 25.08 16.48
CA PRO A 239 -19.83 25.20 17.46
C PRO A 239 -20.36 25.02 18.89
N HIS A 240 -19.57 24.37 19.73
CA HIS A 240 -19.84 24.18 21.17
C HIS A 240 -21.11 23.38 21.55
N THR A 241 -21.86 22.87 20.58
CA THR A 241 -23.00 21.97 20.84
C THR A 241 -22.62 20.52 20.67
N LYS A 242 -22.90 19.67 21.66
CA LYS A 242 -22.70 18.22 21.57
C LYS A 242 -23.70 17.57 20.63
N ASP A 243 -24.91 18.09 20.62
CA ASP A 243 -26.05 17.53 19.88
C ASP A 243 -26.57 18.63 18.93
N GLY A 244 -26.12 18.58 17.68
CA GLY A 244 -26.68 19.45 16.63
C GLY A 244 -28.10 19.00 16.26
N LEU A 245 -28.90 19.90 15.65
CA LEU A 245 -30.21 19.59 15.14
C LEU A 245 -30.10 18.54 14.03
N LEU A 246 -30.90 17.47 14.15
CA LEU A 246 -30.99 16.45 13.11
C LEU A 246 -31.64 17.05 11.85
N VAL A 247 -30.99 16.91 10.72
CA VAL A 247 -31.50 17.39 9.43
C VAL A 247 -32.23 16.25 8.71
N GLU A 248 -31.52 15.10 8.57
CA GLU A 248 -32.07 13.93 7.87
C GLU A 248 -31.30 12.65 8.26
N SER A 249 -31.97 11.51 8.08
CA SER A 249 -31.34 10.19 8.15
C SER A 249 -31.22 9.61 6.73
N VAL A 250 -30.04 9.18 6.34
CA VAL A 250 -29.75 8.76 4.96
C VAL A 250 -29.23 7.34 4.94
N LYS A 251 -29.76 6.56 3.99
CA LYS A 251 -29.19 5.24 3.61
C LYS A 251 -28.54 5.35 2.25
N LYS A 252 -27.27 5.02 2.17
CA LYS A 252 -26.48 5.11 0.94
C LYS A 252 -25.38 4.04 0.92
N THR A 253 -25.15 3.43 -0.21
CA THR A 253 -23.96 2.58 -0.38
C THR A 253 -22.80 3.42 -0.87
N TYR A 254 -21.68 3.37 -0.15
CA TYR A 254 -20.41 3.91 -0.57
C TYR A 254 -19.67 2.85 -1.40
N TRP A 255 -19.06 3.29 -2.50
CA TRP A 255 -18.14 2.51 -3.32
C TRP A 255 -16.89 3.35 -3.54
N GLY A 256 -15.74 2.81 -3.25
CA GLY A 256 -14.50 3.56 -3.45
C GLY A 256 -13.32 3.04 -2.64
N ILE A 257 -12.28 3.87 -2.57
CA ILE A 257 -11.08 3.58 -1.78
C ILE A 257 -11.47 3.58 -0.30
N ASP A 258 -11.23 2.48 0.37
CA ASP A 258 -11.53 2.26 1.78
C ASP A 258 -10.30 1.94 2.62
N GLN A 259 -9.19 1.64 1.97
CA GLN A 259 -7.93 1.33 2.62
C GLN A 259 -6.77 2.03 1.89
N ALA A 260 -5.96 2.75 2.66
CA ALA A 260 -4.66 3.23 2.23
C ALA A 260 -3.71 3.15 3.43
N ALA A 261 -2.59 2.48 3.27
CA ALA A 261 -1.65 2.31 4.37
C ALA A 261 -0.20 2.38 3.92
N VAL A 262 0.58 3.07 4.74
CA VAL A 262 2.03 2.95 4.80
C VAL A 262 2.35 2.45 6.21
N SER A 263 2.62 1.17 6.34
CA SER A 263 2.71 0.51 7.64
C SER A 263 4.13 0.10 7.97
N PHE A 264 4.54 0.39 9.20
CA PHE A 264 5.71 -0.24 9.80
C PHE A 264 5.28 -1.45 10.61
N SER A 265 6.06 -2.52 10.52
CA SER A 265 5.79 -3.72 11.31
C SER A 265 7.06 -4.33 11.89
N TYR A 266 6.89 -4.94 13.03
CA TYR A 266 7.91 -5.77 13.69
C TYR A 266 7.44 -7.21 13.74
N SER A 267 8.30 -8.16 13.33
CA SER A 267 7.96 -9.59 13.29
C SER A 267 8.62 -10.38 14.43
N PHE A 268 7.84 -11.27 14.98
CA PHE A 268 8.25 -12.25 15.99
C PHE A 268 8.17 -13.65 15.38
N ASP A 269 9.22 -14.44 15.51
CA ASP A 269 9.22 -15.83 15.07
C ASP A 269 8.41 -16.69 16.06
N LEU A 270 7.36 -17.32 15.59
CA LEU A 270 6.56 -18.26 16.37
C LEU A 270 7.22 -19.64 16.27
N LYS A 271 8.02 -20.01 17.29
CA LYS A 271 8.62 -21.35 17.39
C LYS A 271 7.52 -22.40 17.45
N ARG A 272 7.56 -23.39 16.57
CA ARG A 272 6.76 -24.60 16.69
C ARG A 272 7.19 -25.28 17.99
N LYS A 273 6.28 -25.40 18.96
CA LYS A 273 6.52 -26.20 20.14
C LYS A 273 6.79 -27.63 19.66
N GLY A 274 8.06 -28.07 19.70
CA GLY A 274 8.43 -29.40 19.28
C GLY A 274 7.60 -30.42 20.06
N GLY A 275 6.82 -31.22 19.32
CA GLY A 275 6.21 -32.40 19.89
C GLY A 275 7.35 -33.26 20.39
N LYS A 276 7.38 -33.53 21.70
CA LYS A 276 8.15 -34.61 22.24
C LYS A 276 7.61 -35.90 21.58
N GLN A 277 8.45 -36.54 20.77
CA GLN A 277 8.28 -37.97 20.49
C GLN A 277 8.59 -38.76 21.73
#